data_61e1d38cca44f31686e4674f993e19bf
#
_entry.id   61e1d38cca44f31686e4674f993e19bf
#
_cell.length_a   1.000
_cell.length_b   1.000
_cell.length_c   1.000
_cell.angle_alpha   90.00
_cell.angle_beta   90.00
_cell.angle_gamma   90.00
#
_symmetry.space_group_name_H-M   'P 1'
#
loop_
_entity.id
_entity.type
_entity.pdbx_description
1 polymer ?
#
loop_
_entity_poly.entity_id
_entity_poly.type
_entity_poly.pdbx_seq_one_letter_code
_entity_poly.pdbx_strand_id
1 'polypeptide(L)'
;MAENNPFDIDFDSYIRQGEPDKKEKSIAWAIATGLQQVDGLTPSKYLYETAKRNIEGEITIAEAKQIIDSYYESKSVSSEDDDDKEEADKVSARITELLSEKTFNFSIKQLLSIHERLFKDVFYKVKAGKFRDYNITKKEWVLDGDTVLYANADLISETLKYDFETEKSFDYSKLTPEDSVKHLTRFVANIWQIHPFGEGNTRTTAVFTIKYLKSLGFNVNNEPFEKNSWYFRNSLVRANYTNLKKGIYMNTEYLERFFRNLLLNEHNELKNRFTHVRYDEYMKSHAKDFGVNDNVKDNVNNNVKSHKNHSKITVNQQNIINEIKKNPYITQKELSESIKMTVANINRNMKKLQEQNLIRRIGADKNGHWEVL
;
A
#
# COMPACT_ATOMS: atom_id res chain seq x y z
N MET A 1 22.23 -33.47 -39.17
CA MET A 1 20.90 -32.93 -39.45
C MET A 1 20.05 -33.21 -38.20
N ALA A 2 19.78 -32.21 -37.40
CA ALA A 2 18.91 -32.35 -36.24
C ALA A 2 17.48 -32.55 -36.76
N GLU A 3 16.84 -33.66 -36.40
CA GLU A 3 15.42 -33.88 -36.67
C GLU A 3 14.61 -32.79 -35.99
N ASN A 4 13.92 -31.96 -36.77
CA ASN A 4 12.92 -31.03 -36.25
C ASN A 4 11.79 -31.86 -35.63
N ASN A 5 11.72 -31.89 -34.31
CA ASN A 5 10.57 -32.43 -33.59
C ASN A 5 9.33 -31.59 -33.95
N PRO A 6 8.29 -32.19 -34.64
CA PRO A 6 7.10 -31.45 -35.05
C PRO A 6 6.25 -30.95 -33.86
N PHE A 7 6.67 -31.25 -32.63
CA PHE A 7 6.05 -30.81 -31.38
C PHE A 7 6.94 -29.84 -30.58
N ASP A 8 7.95 -29.25 -31.25
CA ASP A 8 8.80 -28.24 -30.62
C ASP A 8 8.00 -26.92 -30.52
N ILE A 9 7.15 -26.87 -29.51
CA ILE A 9 6.33 -25.73 -29.19
C ILE A 9 7.23 -24.80 -28.37
N ASP A 10 7.53 -23.63 -28.91
CA ASP A 10 8.23 -22.56 -28.19
C ASP A 10 7.23 -21.90 -27.21
N PHE A 11 7.06 -22.51 -26.04
CA PHE A 11 6.20 -21.98 -24.98
C PHE A 11 6.64 -20.59 -24.53
N ASP A 12 7.93 -20.27 -24.56
CA ASP A 12 8.45 -18.95 -24.18
C ASP A 12 7.95 -17.87 -25.14
N SER A 13 7.88 -18.17 -26.44
CA SER A 13 7.30 -17.27 -27.43
C SER A 13 5.81 -17.01 -27.16
N TYR A 14 5.03 -18.04 -26.82
CA TYR A 14 3.61 -17.90 -26.48
C TYR A 14 3.41 -17.10 -25.19
N ILE A 15 4.23 -17.33 -24.16
CA ILE A 15 4.18 -16.58 -22.91
C ILE A 15 4.46 -15.10 -23.19
N ARG A 16 5.48 -14.77 -23.98
CA ARG A 16 5.83 -13.40 -24.35
C ARG A 16 4.74 -12.73 -25.20
N GLN A 17 4.09 -13.46 -26.10
CA GLN A 17 2.95 -12.94 -26.88
C GLN A 17 1.72 -12.65 -26.02
N GLY A 18 1.55 -13.36 -24.89
CA GLY A 18 0.47 -13.12 -23.92
C GLY A 18 0.70 -11.93 -22.99
N GLU A 19 1.91 -11.39 -22.96
CA GLU A 19 2.25 -10.22 -22.16
C GLU A 19 1.57 -8.94 -22.68
N PRO A 20 1.21 -7.99 -21.79
CA PRO A 20 0.72 -6.67 -22.20
C PRO A 20 1.72 -5.94 -23.09
N ASP A 21 1.24 -5.02 -23.92
CA ASP A 21 2.13 -4.19 -24.71
C ASP A 21 2.98 -3.24 -23.85
N LYS A 22 3.97 -2.61 -24.46
CA LYS A 22 4.92 -1.71 -23.79
C LYS A 22 4.21 -0.56 -23.06
N LYS A 23 3.13 -0.03 -23.60
CA LYS A 23 2.34 1.06 -23.01
C LYS A 23 1.57 0.55 -21.78
N GLU A 24 0.90 -0.59 -21.89
CA GLU A 24 0.16 -1.20 -20.79
C GLU A 24 1.09 -1.56 -19.62
N LYS A 25 2.28 -2.13 -19.91
CA LYS A 25 3.31 -2.39 -18.89
C LYS A 25 3.77 -1.11 -18.21
N SER A 26 4.07 -0.05 -18.98
CA SER A 26 4.49 1.24 -18.43
C SER A 26 3.42 1.82 -17.48
N ILE A 27 2.16 1.76 -17.87
CA ILE A 27 1.03 2.20 -17.04
C ILE A 27 0.95 1.37 -15.75
N ALA A 28 1.03 0.05 -15.85
CA ALA A 28 0.93 -0.84 -14.70
C ALA A 28 2.07 -0.58 -13.69
N TRP A 29 3.32 -0.43 -14.16
CA TRP A 29 4.46 -0.10 -13.31
C TRP A 29 4.35 1.30 -12.69
N ALA A 30 3.89 2.30 -13.43
CA ALA A 30 3.70 3.67 -12.91
C ALA A 30 2.67 3.69 -11.77
N ILE A 31 1.54 3.03 -11.94
CA ILE A 31 0.53 2.87 -10.89
C ILE A 31 1.13 2.11 -9.68
N ALA A 32 1.81 1.01 -9.93
CA ALA A 32 2.33 0.13 -8.88
C ALA A 32 3.36 0.84 -7.99
N THR A 33 4.30 1.57 -8.59
CA THR A 33 5.31 2.35 -7.87
C THR A 33 4.71 3.56 -7.15
N GLY A 34 3.75 4.25 -7.79
CA GLY A 34 3.02 5.36 -7.20
C GLY A 34 2.21 4.96 -5.97
N LEU A 35 1.57 3.79 -5.99
CA LEU A 35 0.79 3.28 -4.87
C LEU A 35 1.61 2.99 -3.60
N GLN A 36 2.94 2.87 -3.68
CA GLN A 36 3.75 2.68 -2.48
C GLN A 36 3.75 3.93 -1.59
N GLN A 37 3.51 5.11 -2.17
CA GLN A 37 3.45 6.37 -1.43
C GLN A 37 2.32 6.41 -0.39
N VAL A 38 1.23 5.62 -0.54
CA VAL A 38 0.13 5.59 0.45
C VAL A 38 0.59 5.16 1.84
N ASP A 39 1.69 4.41 1.91
CA ASP A 39 2.32 3.97 3.16
C ASP A 39 3.70 4.63 3.37
N GLY A 40 4.03 5.69 2.60
CA GLY A 40 5.27 6.44 2.69
C GLY A 40 6.49 5.65 2.21
N LEU A 41 6.28 4.62 1.40
CA LEU A 41 7.34 3.77 0.87
C LEU A 41 7.89 4.33 -0.44
N THR A 42 9.17 4.09 -0.70
CA THR A 42 9.84 4.48 -1.94
C THR A 42 10.53 3.27 -2.53
N PRO A 43 10.16 2.87 -3.76
CA PRO A 43 10.80 1.77 -4.47
C PRO A 43 12.30 2.00 -4.69
N SER A 44 13.06 0.91 -4.79
CA SER A 44 14.50 0.95 -5.01
C SER A 44 14.85 1.27 -6.47
N LYS A 45 16.10 1.69 -6.70
CA LYS A 45 16.64 1.84 -8.06
C LYS A 45 16.63 0.48 -8.80
N TYR A 46 16.87 -0.61 -8.10
CA TYR A 46 16.86 -1.96 -8.66
C TYR A 46 15.49 -2.34 -9.23
N LEU A 47 14.40 -1.95 -8.55
CA LEU A 47 13.05 -2.14 -9.08
C LEU A 47 12.87 -1.40 -10.41
N TYR A 48 13.27 -0.13 -10.49
CA TYR A 48 13.09 0.65 -11.72
C TYR A 48 13.92 0.08 -12.89
N GLU A 49 15.12 -0.43 -12.63
CA GLU A 49 15.94 -1.12 -13.64
C GLU A 49 15.27 -2.42 -14.11
N THR A 50 14.72 -3.21 -13.20
CA THR A 50 13.98 -4.44 -13.52
C THR A 50 12.69 -4.13 -14.27
N ALA A 51 11.93 -3.13 -13.84
CA ALA A 51 10.73 -2.67 -14.52
C ALA A 51 11.00 -2.22 -15.96
N LYS A 52 12.11 -1.50 -16.18
CA LYS A 52 12.52 -1.09 -17.52
C LYS A 52 12.76 -2.30 -18.42
N ARG A 53 13.46 -3.32 -17.96
CA ARG A 53 13.69 -4.55 -18.72
C ARG A 53 12.39 -5.26 -19.10
N ASN A 54 11.42 -5.28 -18.18
CA ASN A 54 10.09 -5.84 -18.47
C ASN A 54 9.33 -4.99 -19.49
N ILE A 55 9.35 -3.67 -19.37
CA ILE A 55 8.71 -2.74 -20.32
C ILE A 55 9.31 -2.90 -21.72
N GLU A 56 10.65 -3.03 -21.82
CA GLU A 56 11.33 -3.22 -23.10
C GLU A 56 11.13 -4.64 -23.68
N GLY A 57 10.54 -5.56 -22.93
CA GLY A 57 10.25 -6.93 -23.39
C GLY A 57 11.42 -7.89 -23.26
N GLU A 58 12.49 -7.49 -22.56
CA GLU A 58 13.64 -8.38 -22.28
C GLU A 58 13.25 -9.52 -21.35
N ILE A 59 12.37 -9.24 -20.40
CA ILE A 59 11.84 -10.20 -19.43
C ILE A 59 10.33 -10.07 -19.31
N THR A 60 9.65 -11.16 -18.97
CA THR A 60 8.22 -11.20 -18.66
C THR A 60 7.94 -10.60 -17.27
N ILE A 61 6.67 -10.31 -16.97
CA ILE A 61 6.26 -9.85 -15.62
C ILE A 61 6.56 -10.91 -14.56
N ALA A 62 6.37 -12.19 -14.88
CA ALA A 62 6.67 -13.28 -13.96
C ALA A 62 8.18 -13.36 -13.66
N GLU A 63 9.04 -13.24 -14.68
CA GLU A 63 10.49 -13.18 -14.50
C GLU A 63 10.91 -11.95 -13.69
N ALA A 64 10.32 -10.77 -13.94
CA ALA A 64 10.60 -9.55 -13.18
C ALA A 64 10.29 -9.74 -11.68
N LYS A 65 9.14 -10.34 -11.35
CA LYS A 65 8.76 -10.66 -9.98
C LYS A 65 9.76 -11.65 -9.34
N GLN A 66 10.11 -12.72 -10.04
CA GLN A 66 11.08 -13.70 -9.55
C GLN A 66 12.46 -13.09 -9.30
N ILE A 67 12.93 -12.22 -10.19
CA ILE A 67 14.20 -11.49 -10.05
C ILE A 67 14.19 -10.64 -8.78
N ILE A 68 13.08 -9.93 -8.51
CA ILE A 68 12.94 -9.10 -7.32
C ILE A 68 12.90 -9.95 -6.05
N ASP A 69 12.10 -11.02 -6.03
CA ASP A 69 12.02 -11.94 -4.90
C ASP A 69 13.40 -12.55 -4.59
N SER A 70 14.11 -13.07 -5.60
CA SER A 70 15.45 -13.66 -5.46
C SER A 70 16.51 -12.65 -5.01
N TYR A 71 16.42 -11.39 -5.47
CA TYR A 71 17.33 -10.33 -5.03
C TYR A 71 17.27 -10.11 -3.51
N TYR A 72 16.07 -10.03 -2.96
CA TYR A 72 15.89 -9.83 -1.52
C TYR A 72 16.15 -11.10 -0.70
N GLU A 73 15.87 -12.28 -1.23
CA GLU A 73 16.23 -13.57 -0.61
C GLU A 73 17.76 -13.75 -0.50
N SER A 74 18.51 -13.30 -1.51
CA SER A 74 19.97 -13.40 -1.54
C SER A 74 20.68 -12.37 -0.66
N LYS A 75 20.00 -11.28 -0.27
CA LYS A 75 20.55 -10.24 0.59
C LYS A 75 20.70 -10.72 2.02
N SER A 76 21.90 -11.16 2.38
CA SER A 76 22.28 -11.50 3.76
C SER A 76 22.35 -10.30 4.69
N VAL A 77 22.29 -9.07 4.20
CA VAL A 77 22.43 -7.80 4.93
C VAL A 77 21.37 -6.83 4.44
N SER A 78 20.28 -6.64 5.19
CA SER A 78 19.34 -5.57 4.91
C SER A 78 19.66 -4.33 5.75
N SER A 79 19.60 -3.14 5.14
CA SER A 79 19.69 -1.86 5.83
C SER A 79 18.29 -1.37 6.23
N GLU A 80 18.20 -0.35 7.08
CA GLU A 80 16.91 0.20 7.55
C GLU A 80 16.02 0.68 6.40
N ASP A 81 16.65 1.19 5.37
CA ASP A 81 16.05 1.49 4.08
C ASP A 81 15.68 0.22 3.27
N ASP A 82 16.23 -0.94 3.61
CA ASP A 82 16.07 -2.16 2.80
C ASP A 82 14.74 -2.87 3.06
N ASP A 83 14.25 -2.92 4.31
CA ASP A 83 12.96 -3.53 4.63
C ASP A 83 11.80 -2.77 3.97
N ASP A 84 11.84 -1.43 4.00
CA ASP A 84 10.86 -0.57 3.36
C ASP A 84 10.95 -0.68 1.83
N LYS A 85 12.16 -0.78 1.28
CA LYS A 85 12.38 -0.99 -0.15
C LYS A 85 11.97 -2.39 -0.60
N GLU A 86 12.27 -3.42 0.20
CA GLU A 86 11.82 -4.79 -0.08
C GLU A 86 10.30 -4.86 -0.17
N GLU A 87 9.58 -4.28 0.80
CA GLU A 87 8.12 -4.20 0.74
C GLU A 87 7.67 -3.46 -0.51
N ALA A 88 8.22 -2.25 -0.77
CA ALA A 88 7.84 -1.45 -1.92
C ALA A 88 8.08 -2.18 -3.24
N ASP A 89 9.21 -2.83 -3.40
CA ASP A 89 9.62 -3.51 -4.63
C ASP A 89 8.78 -4.78 -4.87
N LYS A 90 8.67 -5.66 -3.87
CA LYS A 90 7.87 -6.88 -3.98
C LYS A 90 6.41 -6.57 -4.25
N VAL A 91 5.83 -5.60 -3.53
CA VAL A 91 4.43 -5.22 -3.73
C VAL A 91 4.22 -4.53 -5.07
N SER A 92 5.16 -3.69 -5.55
CA SER A 92 5.07 -3.09 -6.89
C SER A 92 5.06 -4.13 -8.00
N ALA A 93 5.94 -5.13 -7.95
CA ALA A 93 5.95 -6.21 -8.94
C ALA A 93 4.62 -6.99 -8.94
N ARG A 94 4.07 -7.28 -7.77
CA ARG A 94 2.79 -7.99 -7.59
C ARG A 94 1.59 -7.16 -8.03
N ILE A 95 1.59 -5.84 -7.81
CA ILE A 95 0.57 -4.95 -8.37
C ILE A 95 0.63 -4.94 -9.89
N THR A 96 1.83 -4.84 -10.45
CA THR A 96 2.02 -4.86 -11.91
C THR A 96 1.49 -6.16 -12.52
N GLU A 97 1.80 -7.31 -11.93
CA GLU A 97 1.27 -8.60 -12.34
C GLU A 97 -0.27 -8.60 -12.32
N LEU A 98 -0.89 -8.18 -11.20
CA LEU A 98 -2.34 -8.12 -11.05
C LEU A 98 -3.02 -7.19 -12.04
N LEU A 99 -2.44 -6.01 -12.31
CA LEU A 99 -3.00 -5.02 -13.24
C LEU A 99 -2.85 -5.43 -14.72
N SER A 100 -1.90 -6.31 -15.01
CA SER A 100 -1.67 -6.88 -16.34
C SER A 100 -2.63 -8.02 -16.68
N GLU A 101 -3.24 -8.64 -15.67
CA GLU A 101 -4.23 -9.70 -15.87
C GLU A 101 -5.58 -9.12 -16.32
N LYS A 102 -6.11 -9.61 -17.42
CA LYS A 102 -7.41 -9.20 -17.96
C LYS A 102 -8.60 -9.73 -17.17
N THR A 103 -8.42 -10.85 -16.46
CA THR A 103 -9.48 -11.51 -15.69
C THR A 103 -9.77 -10.77 -14.40
N PHE A 104 -11.06 -10.55 -14.14
CA PHE A 104 -11.55 -9.98 -12.88
C PHE A 104 -12.94 -10.55 -12.56
N ASN A 105 -13.19 -10.87 -11.32
CA ASN A 105 -14.49 -11.26 -10.81
C ASN A 105 -14.89 -10.33 -9.66
N PHE A 106 -15.97 -9.59 -9.84
CA PHE A 106 -16.48 -8.71 -8.78
C PHE A 106 -17.02 -9.55 -7.61
N SER A 107 -16.19 -9.75 -6.60
CA SER A 107 -16.54 -10.54 -5.42
C SER A 107 -15.61 -10.24 -4.24
N ILE A 108 -16.08 -10.52 -3.01
CA ILE A 108 -15.26 -10.48 -1.79
C ILE A 108 -14.06 -11.43 -1.90
N LYS A 109 -14.25 -12.61 -2.52
CA LYS A 109 -13.14 -13.55 -2.76
C LYS A 109 -12.03 -12.95 -3.61
N GLN A 110 -12.39 -12.13 -4.60
CA GLN A 110 -11.39 -11.40 -5.40
C GLN A 110 -10.65 -10.35 -4.58
N LEU A 111 -11.35 -9.62 -3.69
CA LEU A 111 -10.72 -8.67 -2.77
C LEU A 111 -9.71 -9.37 -1.84
N LEU A 112 -10.10 -10.51 -1.26
CA LEU A 112 -9.21 -11.35 -0.44
C LEU A 112 -8.00 -11.87 -1.23
N SER A 113 -8.23 -12.36 -2.46
CA SER A 113 -7.17 -12.86 -3.33
C SER A 113 -6.17 -11.76 -3.72
N ILE A 114 -6.65 -10.55 -4.02
CA ILE A 114 -5.76 -9.42 -4.30
C ILE A 114 -4.89 -9.13 -3.08
N HIS A 115 -5.47 -9.02 -1.89
CA HIS A 115 -4.70 -8.79 -0.67
C HIS A 115 -3.67 -9.91 -0.42
N GLU A 116 -4.06 -11.18 -0.57
CA GLU A 116 -3.16 -12.31 -0.40
C GLU A 116 -1.98 -12.23 -1.35
N ARG A 117 -2.24 -12.01 -2.63
CA ARG A 117 -1.20 -11.94 -3.66
C ARG A 117 -0.26 -10.74 -3.47
N LEU A 118 -0.77 -9.61 -2.98
CA LEU A 118 0.06 -8.44 -2.71
C LEU A 118 0.99 -8.64 -1.51
N PHE A 119 0.48 -9.26 -0.42
CA PHE A 119 1.12 -9.19 0.88
C PHE A 119 1.56 -10.53 1.48
N LYS A 120 1.40 -11.64 0.74
CA LYS A 120 1.96 -12.92 1.15
C LYS A 120 3.46 -12.79 1.43
N ASP A 121 3.88 -13.21 2.62
CA ASP A 121 5.26 -13.18 3.09
C ASP A 121 5.90 -11.77 3.17
N VAL A 122 5.07 -10.70 3.15
CA VAL A 122 5.50 -9.31 3.35
C VAL A 122 5.35 -8.89 4.80
N PHE A 123 4.22 -9.24 5.44
CA PHE A 123 3.94 -8.89 6.82
C PHE A 123 3.94 -10.12 7.71
N TYR A 124 4.64 -10.04 8.86
CA TYR A 124 4.69 -11.17 9.78
C TYR A 124 3.37 -11.42 10.53
N LYS A 125 2.75 -10.36 11.07
CA LYS A 125 1.54 -10.49 11.92
C LYS A 125 0.23 -10.45 11.13
N VAL A 126 0.26 -10.00 9.91
CA VAL A 126 -0.93 -9.87 9.08
C VAL A 126 -1.07 -11.11 8.21
N LYS A 127 -2.16 -11.84 8.43
CA LYS A 127 -2.49 -12.99 7.58
C LYS A 127 -2.97 -12.49 6.23
N ALA A 128 -2.13 -12.58 5.22
CA ALA A 128 -2.49 -12.17 3.86
C ALA A 128 -3.75 -12.91 3.39
N GLY A 129 -4.69 -12.19 2.79
CA GLY A 129 -5.94 -12.74 2.30
C GLY A 129 -6.96 -13.13 3.38
N LYS A 130 -6.74 -12.75 4.65
CA LYS A 130 -7.67 -13.01 5.76
C LYS A 130 -8.14 -11.70 6.39
N PHE A 131 -9.38 -11.67 6.82
CA PHE A 131 -9.88 -10.56 7.63
C PHE A 131 -9.13 -10.49 8.96
N ARG A 132 -8.96 -9.27 9.45
CA ARG A 132 -8.50 -9.06 10.83
C ARG A 132 -9.57 -9.55 11.82
N ASP A 133 -9.12 -10.06 12.95
CA ASP A 133 -9.94 -10.55 14.05
C ASP A 133 -9.88 -9.63 15.29
N TYR A 134 -9.40 -8.39 15.13
CA TYR A 134 -9.27 -7.37 16.15
C TYR A 134 -9.67 -5.99 15.62
N ASN A 135 -10.12 -5.11 16.53
CA ASN A 135 -10.44 -3.74 16.19
C ASN A 135 -9.18 -2.90 16.05
N ILE A 136 -9.20 -1.92 15.15
CA ILE A 136 -8.06 -1.06 14.84
C ILE A 136 -8.42 0.41 14.97
N THR A 137 -7.41 1.20 15.28
CA THR A 137 -7.41 2.66 15.19
C THR A 137 -6.12 3.09 14.54
N LYS A 138 -6.18 4.10 13.66
CA LYS A 138 -5.01 4.68 13.01
C LYS A 138 -5.07 6.19 13.13
N LYS A 139 -4.00 6.79 13.69
CA LYS A 139 -3.86 8.24 13.71
C LYS A 139 -3.61 8.75 12.31
N GLU A 140 -4.43 9.66 11.85
CA GLU A 140 -4.36 10.21 10.50
C GLU A 140 -3.87 11.65 10.55
N TRP A 141 -2.80 11.96 9.79
CA TRP A 141 -2.30 13.32 9.69
C TRP A 141 -3.38 14.31 9.24
N VAL A 142 -4.16 13.94 8.22
CA VAL A 142 -5.23 14.77 7.66
C VAL A 142 -6.33 15.10 8.66
N LEU A 143 -6.43 14.34 9.75
CA LEU A 143 -7.39 14.52 10.86
C LEU A 143 -6.75 15.15 12.11
N ASP A 144 -5.57 15.75 12.00
CA ASP A 144 -4.84 16.31 13.15
C ASP A 144 -4.57 15.25 14.25
N GLY A 145 -4.24 14.02 13.82
CA GLY A 145 -3.95 12.88 14.69
C GLY A 145 -5.17 12.11 15.20
N ASP A 146 -6.39 12.47 14.79
CA ASP A 146 -7.62 11.70 15.06
C ASP A 146 -7.72 10.49 14.12
N THR A 147 -8.73 9.66 14.28
CA THR A 147 -8.91 8.39 13.56
C THR A 147 -10.28 8.28 12.88
N VAL A 148 -10.34 7.55 11.78
CA VAL A 148 -11.61 7.11 11.20
C VAL A 148 -12.20 6.01 12.09
N LEU A 149 -13.52 5.96 12.19
CA LEU A 149 -14.23 4.85 12.79
C LEU A 149 -14.31 3.69 11.79
N TYR A 150 -13.43 2.70 11.94
CA TYR A 150 -13.43 1.49 11.12
C TYR A 150 -14.49 0.49 11.60
N ALA A 151 -14.90 -0.45 10.74
CA ALA A 151 -15.83 -1.50 11.12
C ALA A 151 -15.28 -2.36 12.27
N ASN A 152 -16.15 -2.81 13.16
CA ASN A 152 -15.80 -3.81 14.16
C ASN A 152 -15.40 -5.12 13.45
N ALA A 153 -14.43 -5.83 14.02
CA ALA A 153 -13.86 -7.03 13.40
C ALA A 153 -14.90 -8.13 13.13
N ASP A 154 -15.85 -8.30 14.04
CA ASP A 154 -16.96 -9.26 13.95
C ASP A 154 -17.99 -8.91 12.87
N LEU A 155 -18.06 -7.65 12.44
CA LEU A 155 -19.02 -7.18 11.43
C LEU A 155 -18.42 -7.07 10.01
N ILE A 156 -17.12 -7.27 9.85
CA ILE A 156 -16.43 -7.09 8.55
C ILE A 156 -17.10 -7.90 7.44
N SER A 157 -17.35 -9.18 7.69
CA SER A 157 -17.89 -10.10 6.68
C SER A 157 -19.29 -9.69 6.23
N GLU A 158 -20.14 -9.33 7.19
CA GLU A 158 -21.52 -8.93 6.93
C GLU A 158 -21.60 -7.59 6.21
N THR A 159 -20.81 -6.61 6.65
CA THR A 159 -20.78 -5.28 6.04
C THR A 159 -20.25 -5.35 4.61
N LEU A 160 -19.16 -6.10 4.37
CA LEU A 160 -18.67 -6.31 3.00
C LEU A 160 -19.72 -7.00 2.12
N LYS A 161 -20.42 -8.02 2.64
CA LYS A 161 -21.47 -8.71 1.89
C LYS A 161 -22.56 -7.73 1.46
N TYR A 162 -23.02 -6.90 2.38
CA TYR A 162 -24.04 -5.89 2.09
C TYR A 162 -23.58 -4.91 0.99
N ASP A 163 -22.37 -4.34 1.12
CA ASP A 163 -21.86 -3.37 0.15
C ASP A 163 -21.65 -4.00 -1.24
N PHE A 164 -21.11 -5.24 -1.30
CA PHE A 164 -20.89 -5.94 -2.56
C PHE A 164 -22.20 -6.36 -3.23
N GLU A 165 -23.22 -6.80 -2.48
CA GLU A 165 -24.54 -7.16 -3.04
C GLU A 165 -25.25 -5.91 -3.54
N THR A 166 -25.18 -4.80 -2.81
CA THR A 166 -25.74 -3.50 -3.23
C THR A 166 -25.10 -3.02 -4.52
N GLU A 167 -23.78 -3.03 -4.60
CA GLU A 167 -23.05 -2.60 -5.76
C GLU A 167 -23.31 -3.51 -6.99
N LYS A 168 -23.38 -4.81 -6.77
CA LYS A 168 -23.66 -5.79 -7.86
C LYS A 168 -25.03 -5.60 -8.48
N SER A 169 -26.02 -5.14 -7.70
CA SER A 169 -27.37 -4.88 -8.16
C SER A 169 -27.53 -3.48 -8.77
N PHE A 170 -26.50 -2.66 -8.72
CA PHE A 170 -26.56 -1.28 -9.17
C PHE A 170 -26.44 -1.17 -10.70
N ASP A 171 -27.30 -0.35 -11.30
CA ASP A 171 -27.38 -0.15 -12.76
C ASP A 171 -26.75 1.19 -13.18
N TYR A 172 -25.54 1.13 -13.66
CA TYR A 172 -24.81 2.30 -14.16
C TYR A 172 -25.36 2.85 -15.48
N SER A 173 -26.13 2.07 -16.25
CA SER A 173 -26.56 2.45 -17.60
C SER A 173 -27.49 3.67 -17.64
N LYS A 174 -28.10 4.01 -16.51
CA LYS A 174 -29.06 5.13 -16.37
C LYS A 174 -28.43 6.40 -15.82
N LEU A 175 -27.14 6.39 -15.51
CA LEU A 175 -26.47 7.51 -14.87
C LEU A 175 -25.70 8.37 -15.87
N THR A 176 -25.57 9.65 -15.50
CA THR A 176 -24.56 10.50 -16.13
C THR A 176 -23.17 10.05 -15.70
N PRO A 177 -22.10 10.39 -16.45
CA PRO A 177 -20.74 10.13 -16.02
C PRO A 177 -20.43 10.70 -14.64
N GLU A 178 -20.93 11.90 -14.34
CA GLU A 178 -20.75 12.57 -13.04
C GLU A 178 -21.44 11.81 -11.89
N ASP A 179 -22.66 11.32 -12.11
CA ASP A 179 -23.39 10.55 -11.10
C ASP A 179 -22.76 9.16 -10.90
N SER A 180 -22.23 8.58 -11.97
CA SER A 180 -21.45 7.35 -11.91
C SER A 180 -20.21 7.53 -11.02
N VAL A 181 -19.48 8.65 -11.18
CA VAL A 181 -18.33 9.00 -10.32
C VAL A 181 -18.77 9.15 -8.86
N LYS A 182 -19.87 9.84 -8.58
CA LYS A 182 -20.38 10.01 -7.21
C LYS A 182 -20.74 8.67 -6.55
N HIS A 183 -21.42 7.81 -7.31
CA HIS A 183 -21.78 6.47 -6.80
C HIS A 183 -20.53 5.64 -6.51
N LEU A 184 -19.61 5.56 -7.47
CA LEU A 184 -18.34 4.86 -7.32
C LEU A 184 -17.53 5.39 -6.13
N THR A 185 -17.48 6.70 -5.94
CA THR A 185 -16.80 7.34 -4.83
C THR A 185 -17.32 6.81 -3.49
N ARG A 186 -18.65 6.72 -3.33
CA ARG A 186 -19.27 6.18 -2.11
C ARG A 186 -18.94 4.71 -1.91
N PHE A 187 -19.07 3.90 -2.95
CA PHE A 187 -18.75 2.47 -2.87
C PHE A 187 -17.29 2.25 -2.46
N VAL A 188 -16.34 2.92 -3.11
CA VAL A 188 -14.91 2.77 -2.77
C VAL A 188 -14.61 3.29 -1.36
N ALA A 189 -15.22 4.40 -0.94
CA ALA A 189 -15.09 4.93 0.41
C ALA A 189 -15.59 3.92 1.46
N ASN A 190 -16.75 3.30 1.22
CA ASN A 190 -17.35 2.32 2.13
C ASN A 190 -16.45 1.09 2.30
N ILE A 191 -16.05 0.43 1.21
CA ILE A 191 -15.19 -0.76 1.31
C ILE A 191 -13.84 -0.44 1.98
N TRP A 192 -13.29 0.76 1.76
CA TRP A 192 -12.07 1.19 2.45
C TRP A 192 -12.32 1.43 3.95
N GLN A 193 -13.46 2.01 4.34
CA GLN A 193 -13.81 2.24 5.75
C GLN A 193 -13.97 0.94 6.54
N ILE A 194 -14.48 -0.10 5.93
CA ILE A 194 -14.55 -1.43 6.57
C ILE A 194 -13.17 -1.86 7.04
N HIS A 195 -12.11 -1.52 6.28
CA HIS A 195 -10.72 -1.79 6.62
C HIS A 195 -10.51 -3.25 7.01
N PRO A 196 -10.80 -4.19 6.09
CA PRO A 196 -10.95 -5.60 6.45
C PRO A 196 -9.65 -6.29 6.86
N PHE A 197 -8.49 -5.71 6.53
CA PHE A 197 -7.18 -6.31 6.78
C PHE A 197 -6.41 -5.57 7.88
N GLY A 198 -5.44 -6.24 8.49
CA GLY A 198 -4.55 -5.61 9.48
C GLY A 198 -3.66 -4.53 8.87
N GLU A 199 -3.18 -4.73 7.65
CA GLU A 199 -2.37 -3.78 6.85
C GLU A 199 -2.71 -3.89 5.36
N GLY A 200 -2.22 -2.94 4.54
CA GLY A 200 -2.34 -2.99 3.08
C GLY A 200 -3.73 -2.65 2.52
N ASN A 201 -4.66 -2.15 3.34
CA ASN A 201 -6.04 -1.87 2.93
C ASN A 201 -6.13 -0.88 1.76
N THR A 202 -5.37 0.22 1.79
CA THR A 202 -5.45 1.25 0.74
C THR A 202 -4.93 0.72 -0.59
N ARG A 203 -3.81 0.01 -0.61
CA ARG A 203 -3.25 -0.58 -1.86
C ARG A 203 -4.18 -1.66 -2.42
N THR A 204 -4.74 -2.50 -1.56
CA THR A 204 -5.75 -3.52 -1.97
C THR A 204 -6.99 -2.87 -2.56
N THR A 205 -7.53 -1.85 -1.90
CA THR A 205 -8.70 -1.11 -2.40
C THR A 205 -8.41 -0.44 -3.75
N ALA A 206 -7.24 0.18 -3.91
CA ALA A 206 -6.84 0.80 -5.17
C ALA A 206 -6.76 -0.23 -6.31
N VAL A 207 -6.05 -1.34 -6.12
CA VAL A 207 -5.92 -2.39 -7.14
C VAL A 207 -7.27 -3.02 -7.47
N PHE A 208 -8.10 -3.32 -6.47
CA PHE A 208 -9.45 -3.82 -6.67
C PHE A 208 -10.30 -2.83 -7.50
N THR A 209 -10.27 -1.54 -7.12
CA THR A 209 -11.02 -0.47 -7.81
C THR A 209 -10.57 -0.34 -9.27
N ILE A 210 -9.27 -0.33 -9.56
CA ILE A 210 -8.76 -0.24 -10.93
C ILE A 210 -9.25 -1.42 -11.77
N LYS A 211 -9.17 -2.65 -11.25
CA LYS A 211 -9.63 -3.84 -11.96
C LYS A 211 -11.16 -3.82 -12.14
N TYR A 212 -11.91 -3.38 -11.15
CA TYR A 212 -13.35 -3.22 -11.24
C TYR A 212 -13.74 -2.21 -12.31
N LEU A 213 -13.12 -1.03 -12.31
CA LEU A 213 -13.36 0.00 -13.33
C LEU A 213 -13.06 -0.49 -14.74
N LYS A 214 -11.93 -1.18 -14.94
CA LYS A 214 -11.59 -1.80 -16.22
C LYS A 214 -12.65 -2.83 -16.66
N SER A 215 -13.20 -3.61 -15.71
CA SER A 215 -14.25 -4.59 -16.01
C SER A 215 -15.58 -3.96 -16.39
N LEU A 216 -15.84 -2.72 -15.96
CA LEU A 216 -16.98 -1.90 -16.39
C LEU A 216 -16.74 -1.17 -17.73
N GLY A 217 -15.57 -1.32 -18.33
CA GLY A 217 -15.21 -0.71 -19.61
C GLY A 217 -14.60 0.71 -19.48
N PHE A 218 -14.30 1.17 -18.26
CA PHE A 218 -13.66 2.48 -18.12
C PHE A 218 -12.19 2.43 -18.54
N ASN A 219 -11.76 3.48 -19.25
CA ASN A 219 -10.35 3.72 -19.48
C ASN A 219 -9.74 4.44 -18.28
N VAL A 220 -8.94 3.73 -17.51
CA VAL A 220 -8.34 4.25 -16.28
C VAL A 220 -7.02 4.96 -16.59
N ASN A 221 -6.99 6.28 -16.39
CA ASN A 221 -5.76 7.07 -16.47
C ASN A 221 -4.81 6.69 -15.32
N ASN A 222 -3.51 6.56 -15.59
CA ASN A 222 -2.52 6.19 -14.58
C ASN A 222 -2.07 7.37 -13.70
N GLU A 223 -2.10 8.59 -14.23
CA GLU A 223 -1.51 9.77 -13.58
C GLU A 223 -2.01 10.02 -12.13
N PRO A 224 -3.32 9.90 -11.82
CA PRO A 224 -3.77 10.11 -10.45
C PRO A 224 -3.13 9.15 -9.44
N PHE A 225 -3.00 7.87 -9.76
CA PHE A 225 -2.35 6.91 -8.86
C PHE A 225 -0.82 7.02 -8.86
N GLU A 226 -0.22 7.34 -9.98
CA GLU A 226 1.22 7.53 -10.10
C GLU A 226 1.71 8.71 -9.25
N LYS A 227 1.02 9.85 -9.32
CA LYS A 227 1.48 11.12 -8.73
C LYS A 227 0.76 11.52 -7.44
N ASN A 228 -0.45 11.01 -7.21
CA ASN A 228 -1.36 11.49 -6.17
C ASN A 228 -1.93 10.37 -5.29
N SER A 229 -1.21 9.25 -5.13
CA SER A 229 -1.66 8.13 -4.30
C SER A 229 -1.84 8.52 -2.83
N TRP A 230 -0.99 9.43 -2.31
CA TRP A 230 -1.17 10.00 -0.97
C TRP A 230 -2.45 10.84 -0.86
N TYR A 231 -2.78 11.60 -1.91
CA TYR A 231 -4.06 12.33 -1.96
C TYR A 231 -5.25 11.37 -1.97
N PHE A 232 -5.17 10.29 -2.74
CA PHE A 232 -6.20 9.24 -2.76
C PHE A 232 -6.46 8.69 -1.36
N ARG A 233 -5.40 8.33 -0.61
CA ARG A 233 -5.50 7.86 0.77
C ARG A 233 -6.15 8.91 1.68
N ASN A 234 -5.68 10.15 1.64
CA ASN A 234 -6.23 11.23 2.45
C ASN A 234 -7.70 11.54 2.11
N SER A 235 -8.07 11.41 0.84
CA SER A 235 -9.45 11.58 0.39
C SER A 235 -10.37 10.50 0.92
N LEU A 236 -9.92 9.25 0.98
CA LEU A 236 -10.64 8.14 1.62
C LEU A 236 -10.85 8.39 3.12
N VAL A 237 -9.83 8.89 3.81
CA VAL A 237 -9.94 9.29 5.22
C VAL A 237 -11.01 10.38 5.39
N ARG A 238 -10.98 11.43 4.56
CA ARG A 238 -11.92 12.55 4.64
C ARG A 238 -13.34 12.16 4.28
N ALA A 239 -13.52 11.24 3.35
CA ALA A 239 -14.83 10.71 2.97
C ALA A 239 -15.51 9.91 4.11
N ASN A 240 -14.75 9.47 5.12
CA ASN A 240 -15.21 8.59 6.20
C ASN A 240 -15.03 9.16 7.61
N TYR A 241 -14.79 10.47 7.74
CA TYR A 241 -14.57 11.07 9.04
C TYR A 241 -15.59 12.15 9.37
N THR A 242 -16.23 12.02 10.53
CA THR A 242 -17.14 13.01 11.11
C THR A 242 -16.78 13.23 12.57
N ASN A 243 -16.66 14.50 12.98
CA ASN A 243 -16.51 14.90 14.37
C ASN A 243 -17.40 16.10 14.66
N LEU A 244 -18.63 15.81 15.14
CA LEU A 244 -19.65 16.84 15.38
C LEU A 244 -19.21 17.86 16.44
N LYS A 245 -18.42 17.46 17.44
CA LYS A 245 -17.91 18.35 18.48
C LYS A 245 -16.96 19.41 17.93
N LYS A 246 -16.24 19.09 16.85
CA LYS A 246 -15.33 19.98 16.14
C LYS A 246 -15.98 20.64 14.91
N GLY A 247 -17.27 20.38 14.64
CA GLY A 247 -17.96 20.88 13.45
C GLY A 247 -17.43 20.29 12.13
N ILE A 248 -16.79 19.11 12.17
CA ILE A 248 -16.20 18.46 11.00
C ILE A 248 -17.17 17.38 10.53
N TYR A 249 -17.50 17.42 9.22
CA TYR A 249 -18.37 16.45 8.56
C TYR A 249 -17.57 15.66 7.52
N MET A 250 -18.05 14.43 7.22
CA MET A 250 -17.51 13.66 6.10
C MET A 250 -17.56 14.49 4.81
N ASN A 251 -16.57 14.33 3.97
CA ASN A 251 -16.49 15.06 2.71
C ASN A 251 -15.97 14.14 1.60
N THR A 252 -16.83 13.77 0.66
CA THR A 252 -16.51 12.92 -0.50
C THR A 252 -15.92 13.70 -1.66
N GLU A 253 -16.01 15.04 -1.65
CA GLU A 253 -15.61 15.89 -2.78
C GLU A 253 -14.15 15.68 -3.19
N TYR A 254 -13.24 15.47 -2.22
CA TYR A 254 -11.82 15.22 -2.50
C TYR A 254 -11.64 13.90 -3.29
N LEU A 255 -12.36 12.87 -2.90
CA LEU A 255 -12.30 11.58 -3.57
C LEU A 255 -13.03 11.63 -4.94
N GLU A 256 -14.11 12.39 -5.04
CA GLU A 256 -14.78 12.67 -6.33
C GLU A 256 -13.84 13.36 -7.31
N ARG A 257 -13.10 14.39 -6.89
CA ARG A 257 -12.09 15.07 -7.73
C ARG A 257 -11.02 14.10 -8.23
N PHE A 258 -10.57 13.18 -7.38
CA PHE A 258 -9.61 12.14 -7.76
C PHE A 258 -10.20 11.24 -8.86
N PHE A 259 -11.43 10.74 -8.70
CA PHE A 259 -12.07 9.89 -9.69
C PHE A 259 -12.47 10.64 -10.96
N ARG A 260 -12.80 11.92 -10.89
CA ARG A 260 -13.03 12.76 -12.07
C ARG A 260 -11.77 12.88 -12.92
N ASN A 261 -10.62 13.09 -12.30
CA ASN A 261 -9.34 13.08 -13.02
C ASN A 261 -9.04 11.69 -13.61
N LEU A 262 -9.32 10.62 -12.84
CA LEU A 262 -9.05 9.25 -13.24
C LEU A 262 -9.90 8.79 -14.44
N LEU A 263 -11.19 9.15 -14.47
CA LEU A 263 -12.18 8.59 -15.38
C LEU A 263 -12.66 9.57 -16.45
N LEU A 264 -12.73 10.87 -16.13
CA LEU A 264 -13.27 11.90 -17.02
C LEU A 264 -12.17 12.78 -17.64
N ASN A 265 -10.88 12.44 -17.38
CA ASN A 265 -9.71 13.24 -17.82
C ASN A 265 -9.80 14.73 -17.40
N GLU A 266 -10.44 15.01 -16.28
CA GLU A 266 -10.40 16.33 -15.70
C GLU A 266 -9.02 16.60 -15.03
N HIS A 267 -8.72 17.87 -14.82
CA HIS A 267 -7.45 18.31 -14.23
C HIS A 267 -7.69 19.04 -12.90
N ASN A 268 -8.51 18.45 -12.02
CA ASN A 268 -8.70 19.00 -10.69
C ASN A 268 -7.38 18.97 -9.91
N GLU A 269 -7.13 20.02 -9.15
CA GLU A 269 -5.95 20.10 -8.31
C GLU A 269 -6.03 19.13 -7.13
N LEU A 270 -5.08 18.20 -7.02
CA LEU A 270 -5.04 17.13 -6.01
C LEU A 270 -3.95 17.41 -4.96
N LYS A 271 -4.11 18.49 -4.19
CA LYS A 271 -3.16 18.87 -3.14
C LYS A 271 -3.55 18.31 -1.77
N ASN A 272 -2.65 17.58 -1.15
CA ASN A 272 -2.86 16.96 0.17
C ASN A 272 -3.25 17.95 1.26
N ARG A 273 -2.69 19.17 1.24
CA ARG A 273 -3.02 20.23 2.21
C ARG A 273 -4.51 20.59 2.25
N PHE A 274 -5.22 20.48 1.11
CA PHE A 274 -6.66 20.79 1.05
C PHE A 274 -7.51 19.75 1.78
N THR A 275 -7.01 18.55 1.94
CA THR A 275 -7.71 17.47 2.66
C THR A 275 -7.58 17.59 4.17
N HIS A 276 -6.66 18.41 4.71
CA HIS A 276 -6.43 18.52 6.14
C HIS A 276 -7.58 19.27 6.83
N VAL A 277 -8.09 18.73 7.95
CA VAL A 277 -9.26 19.28 8.68
C VAL A 277 -9.05 20.68 9.19
N ARG A 278 -7.82 21.12 9.39
CA ARG A 278 -7.47 22.50 9.84
C ARG A 278 -6.96 23.37 8.71
N TYR A 279 -7.20 22.99 7.45
CA TYR A 279 -6.66 23.73 6.31
C TYR A 279 -7.11 25.20 6.33
N ASP A 280 -8.39 25.48 6.58
CA ASP A 280 -8.92 26.84 6.62
C ASP A 280 -8.30 27.68 7.74
N GLU A 281 -8.06 27.09 8.91
CA GLU A 281 -7.37 27.76 10.03
C GLU A 281 -5.92 28.03 9.69
N TYR A 282 -5.24 27.05 9.10
CA TYR A 282 -3.86 27.19 8.65
C TYR A 282 -3.73 28.27 7.60
N MET A 283 -4.61 28.34 6.62
CA MET A 283 -4.62 29.40 5.61
C MET A 283 -4.91 30.77 6.20
N LYS A 284 -5.81 30.88 7.18
CA LYS A 284 -6.10 32.15 7.86
C LYS A 284 -4.90 32.65 8.68
N SER A 285 -4.20 31.75 9.37
CA SER A 285 -3.03 32.09 10.18
C SER A 285 -1.78 32.45 9.37
N HIS A 286 -1.66 31.90 8.15
CA HIS A 286 -0.49 32.08 7.27
C HIS A 286 -0.80 32.90 6.02
N ALA A 287 -1.95 33.56 5.94
CA ALA A 287 -2.36 34.37 4.77
C ALA A 287 -1.32 35.44 4.35
N LYS A 288 -0.48 35.87 5.29
CA LYS A 288 0.63 36.82 5.04
C LYS A 288 1.85 36.16 4.39
N ASP A 289 2.07 34.87 4.61
CA ASP A 289 3.24 34.14 4.14
C ASP A 289 3.05 33.57 2.72
N PHE A 290 1.81 33.46 2.27
CA PHE A 290 1.46 32.90 0.94
C PHE A 290 1.43 33.92 -0.21
N GLY A 291 1.83 35.15 0.05
CA GLY A 291 1.85 36.24 -0.95
C GLY A 291 2.93 36.08 -2.04
N VAL A 292 3.85 35.14 -1.94
CA VAL A 292 4.89 34.93 -2.97
C VAL A 292 5.36 33.46 -3.01
N ASN A 293 5.25 32.87 -4.19
CA ASN A 293 5.83 31.62 -4.69
C ASN A 293 5.05 30.30 -4.49
N ASP A 294 4.36 29.93 -5.58
CA ASP A 294 3.85 28.60 -5.88
C ASP A 294 4.93 27.51 -6.10
N ASN A 295 6.18 27.75 -5.71
CA ASN A 295 7.31 26.82 -5.87
C ASN A 295 7.76 26.13 -4.59
N VAL A 296 6.93 26.09 -3.55
CA VAL A 296 7.18 25.19 -2.43
C VAL A 296 6.78 23.78 -2.88
N LYS A 297 7.76 23.00 -3.36
CA LYS A 297 7.63 21.54 -3.42
C LYS A 297 6.98 21.08 -2.12
N ASP A 298 5.89 20.35 -2.22
CA ASP A 298 5.21 19.74 -1.09
C ASP A 298 6.20 18.82 -0.35
N ASN A 299 7.07 19.38 0.47
CA ASN A 299 7.96 18.66 1.38
C ASN A 299 7.20 18.04 2.56
N VAL A 300 5.92 17.78 2.39
CA VAL A 300 5.09 17.07 3.38
C VAL A 300 5.51 15.59 3.46
N ASN A 301 6.21 15.07 2.44
CA ASN A 301 6.75 13.71 2.47
C ASN A 301 7.82 13.48 3.56
N ASN A 302 8.48 14.54 4.06
CA ASN A 302 9.52 14.37 5.09
C ASN A 302 8.99 14.27 6.52
N ASN A 303 7.75 14.68 6.79
CA ASN A 303 7.14 14.57 8.13
C ASN A 303 6.37 13.26 8.35
N VAL A 304 6.18 12.43 7.31
CA VAL A 304 5.53 11.11 7.44
C VAL A 304 6.46 10.10 8.12
N LYS A 305 7.78 10.35 8.12
CA LYS A 305 8.74 9.51 8.85
C LYS A 305 8.53 9.47 10.38
N SER A 306 7.81 10.44 10.96
CA SER A 306 7.59 10.49 12.42
C SER A 306 6.33 9.75 12.90
N HIS A 307 5.51 9.20 12.03
CA HIS A 307 4.25 8.55 12.40
C HIS A 307 4.08 7.15 11.82
N LYS A 308 5.19 6.41 11.61
CA LYS A 308 5.12 4.96 11.43
C LYS A 308 4.77 4.35 12.79
N ASN A 309 3.48 4.31 13.07
CA ASN A 309 2.97 3.76 14.31
C ASN A 309 2.69 2.25 14.22
N HIS A 310 3.46 1.50 14.96
CA HIS A 310 3.02 0.49 15.93
C HIS A 310 2.38 -0.81 15.43
N SER A 311 2.40 -1.20 14.15
CA SER A 311 1.89 -2.52 13.77
C SER A 311 2.73 -3.30 12.75
N LYS A 312 3.71 -2.69 12.12
CA LYS A 312 4.60 -3.41 11.18
C LYS A 312 5.84 -3.95 11.90
N ILE A 313 5.73 -5.19 12.38
CA ILE A 313 6.89 -5.96 12.83
C ILE A 313 7.32 -6.84 11.65
N THR A 314 8.53 -6.65 11.16
CA THR A 314 9.11 -7.49 10.11
C THR A 314 9.40 -8.91 10.64
N VAL A 315 9.59 -9.87 9.75
CA VAL A 315 9.97 -11.25 10.12
C VAL A 315 11.23 -11.23 10.98
N ASN A 316 12.23 -10.43 10.62
CA ASN A 316 13.48 -10.30 11.37
C ASN A 316 13.27 -9.70 12.77
N GLN A 317 12.47 -8.67 12.88
CA GLN A 317 12.12 -8.07 14.18
C GLN A 317 11.36 -9.04 15.07
N GLN A 318 10.47 -9.84 14.49
CA GLN A 318 9.76 -10.86 15.25
C GLN A 318 10.67 -11.99 15.72
N ASN A 319 11.62 -12.42 14.89
CA ASN A 319 12.61 -13.40 15.29
C ASN A 319 13.45 -12.88 16.47
N ILE A 320 13.86 -11.61 16.45
CA ILE A 320 14.56 -10.97 17.58
C ILE A 320 13.69 -10.99 18.83
N ILE A 321 12.42 -10.59 18.75
CA ILE A 321 11.49 -10.63 19.88
C ILE A 321 11.36 -12.06 20.44
N ASN A 322 11.24 -13.04 19.56
CA ASN A 322 11.10 -14.44 19.97
C ASN A 322 12.35 -14.96 20.71
N GLU A 323 13.54 -14.61 20.22
CA GLU A 323 14.80 -14.99 20.90
C GLU A 323 14.97 -14.25 22.23
N ILE A 324 14.62 -12.97 22.32
CA ILE A 324 14.61 -12.22 23.58
C ILE A 324 13.63 -12.83 24.59
N LYS A 325 12.44 -13.27 24.14
CA LYS A 325 11.47 -13.98 25.02
C LYS A 325 12.00 -15.29 25.56
N LYS A 326 12.82 -16.03 24.79
CA LYS A 326 13.46 -17.26 25.23
C LYS A 326 14.61 -17.00 26.22
N ASN A 327 15.40 -15.97 25.94
CA ASN A 327 16.53 -15.57 26.77
C ASN A 327 16.63 -14.03 26.85
N PRO A 328 16.10 -13.40 27.92
CA PRO A 328 16.19 -11.95 28.10
C PRO A 328 17.59 -11.37 28.17
N TYR A 329 18.57 -12.20 28.51
CA TYR A 329 20.00 -11.82 28.64
C TYR A 329 20.79 -12.02 27.34
N ILE A 330 20.12 -12.42 26.24
CA ILE A 330 20.76 -12.70 24.96
C ILE A 330 21.52 -11.47 24.45
N THR A 331 22.76 -11.69 24.04
CA THR A 331 23.62 -10.65 23.47
C THR A 331 23.32 -10.44 21.97
N GLN A 332 23.70 -9.30 21.44
CA GLN A 332 23.57 -9.01 20.00
C GLN A 332 24.35 -9.99 19.12
N LYS A 333 25.48 -10.51 19.63
CA LYS A 333 26.27 -11.54 18.96
C LYS A 333 25.52 -12.87 18.90
N GLU A 334 24.95 -13.31 20.00
CA GLU A 334 24.14 -14.54 20.08
C GLU A 334 22.87 -14.43 19.22
N LEU A 335 22.22 -13.26 19.18
CA LEU A 335 21.11 -12.99 18.27
C LEU A 335 21.55 -13.09 16.81
N SER A 336 22.73 -12.54 16.47
CA SER A 336 23.32 -12.62 15.14
C SER A 336 23.53 -14.07 14.69
N GLU A 337 24.03 -14.92 15.58
CA GLU A 337 24.27 -16.34 15.33
C GLU A 337 22.96 -17.15 15.23
N SER A 338 22.01 -16.89 16.14
CA SER A 338 20.72 -17.60 16.20
C SER A 338 19.83 -17.31 14.99
N ILE A 339 19.78 -16.02 14.57
CA ILE A 339 18.88 -15.56 13.47
C ILE A 339 19.60 -15.56 12.11
N LYS A 340 20.91 -15.85 12.09
CA LYS A 340 21.78 -15.80 10.90
C LYS A 340 21.79 -14.41 10.22
N MET A 341 21.87 -13.37 11.02
CA MET A 341 21.96 -11.97 10.59
C MET A 341 23.27 -11.34 11.09
N THR A 342 23.75 -10.30 10.42
CA THR A 342 24.93 -9.57 10.91
C THR A 342 24.60 -8.80 12.22
N VAL A 343 25.60 -8.60 13.08
CA VAL A 343 25.44 -7.84 14.33
C VAL A 343 24.95 -6.42 14.07
N ALA A 344 25.37 -5.80 12.95
CA ALA A 344 24.91 -4.47 12.56
C ALA A 344 23.40 -4.45 12.29
N ASN A 345 22.86 -5.49 11.63
CA ASN A 345 21.42 -5.62 11.38
C ASN A 345 20.63 -5.91 12.64
N ILE A 346 21.16 -6.76 13.53
CA ILE A 346 20.55 -7.00 14.84
C ILE A 346 20.41 -5.67 15.60
N ASN A 347 21.49 -4.89 15.68
CA ASN A 347 21.49 -3.61 16.39
C ASN A 347 20.44 -2.66 15.85
N ARG A 348 20.34 -2.59 14.54
CA ARG A 348 19.38 -1.72 13.85
C ARG A 348 17.94 -2.14 14.13
N ASN A 349 17.64 -3.43 13.99
CA ASN A 349 16.29 -3.93 14.28
C ASN A 349 15.93 -3.78 15.76
N MET A 350 16.87 -3.99 16.67
CA MET A 350 16.66 -3.76 18.10
C MET A 350 16.40 -2.28 18.41
N LYS A 351 17.11 -1.36 17.77
CA LYS A 351 16.85 0.09 17.90
C LYS A 351 15.45 0.45 17.45
N LYS A 352 15.00 -0.08 16.28
CA LYS A 352 13.60 0.10 15.81
C LYS A 352 12.59 -0.44 16.81
N LEU A 353 12.82 -1.63 17.34
CA LEU A 353 11.94 -2.24 18.34
C LEU A 353 11.86 -1.41 19.62
N GLN A 354 12.96 -0.78 20.05
CA GLN A 354 12.98 0.16 21.16
C GLN A 354 12.21 1.45 20.84
N GLU A 355 12.43 2.05 19.67
CA GLU A 355 11.71 3.25 19.20
C GLU A 355 10.20 3.00 19.06
N GLN A 356 9.81 1.77 18.76
CA GLN A 356 8.41 1.32 18.69
C GLN A 356 7.85 0.91 20.07
N ASN A 357 8.62 1.03 21.16
CA ASN A 357 8.24 0.57 22.49
C ASN A 357 7.81 -0.91 22.56
N LEU A 358 8.45 -1.77 21.76
CA LEU A 358 8.19 -3.21 21.74
C LEU A 358 9.19 -4.00 22.58
N ILE A 359 10.40 -3.44 22.78
CA ILE A 359 11.40 -3.94 23.71
C ILE A 359 12.04 -2.77 24.46
N ARG A 360 12.53 -3.02 25.65
CA ARG A 360 13.36 -2.06 26.38
C ARG A 360 14.54 -2.73 27.07
N ARG A 361 15.60 -1.96 27.27
CA ARG A 361 16.75 -2.41 28.06
C ARG A 361 16.52 -2.07 29.53
N ILE A 362 16.67 -3.05 30.39
CA ILE A 362 16.63 -2.89 31.87
C ILE A 362 18.03 -3.09 32.42
N GLY A 363 18.54 -2.11 33.19
CA GLY A 363 19.86 -2.17 33.82
C GLY A 363 21.02 -1.67 32.95
N ALA A 364 22.24 -1.87 33.42
CA ALA A 364 23.45 -1.38 32.75
C ALA A 364 23.87 -2.28 31.56
N ASP A 365 24.73 -1.74 30.68
CA ASP A 365 25.14 -2.43 29.43
C ASP A 365 25.78 -3.82 29.66
N LYS A 366 26.47 -4.01 30.74
CA LYS A 366 27.15 -5.30 31.02
C LYS A 366 26.24 -6.35 31.69
N ASN A 367 25.31 -5.93 32.55
CA ASN A 367 24.50 -6.83 33.37
C ASN A 367 22.99 -6.62 33.22
N GLY A 368 22.60 -5.82 32.26
CA GLY A 368 21.18 -5.59 31.97
C GLY A 368 20.57 -6.68 31.11
N HIS A 369 19.24 -6.70 31.05
CA HIS A 369 18.49 -7.62 30.23
C HIS A 369 17.47 -6.89 29.35
N TRP A 370 16.92 -7.57 28.36
CA TRP A 370 15.88 -7.08 27.48
C TRP A 370 14.50 -7.47 28.00
N GLU A 371 13.58 -6.56 28.00
CA GLU A 371 12.17 -6.80 28.29
C GLU A 371 11.35 -6.57 27.02
N VAL A 372 10.44 -7.51 26.72
CA VAL A 372 9.44 -7.36 25.65
C VAL A 372 8.18 -6.74 26.25
N LEU A 373 7.73 -5.61 25.70
CA LEU A 373 6.62 -4.80 26.19
C LEU A 373 5.28 -5.18 25.53
#